data_5eabcb3e8909865793f0bd2927aea569
#
_entry.id   5eabcb3e8909865793f0bd2927aea569
#
_cell.length_a   1.000
_cell.length_b   1.000
_cell.length_c   1.000
_cell.angle_alpha   90.00
_cell.angle_beta   90.00
_cell.angle_gamma   90.00
#
_symmetry.space_group_name_H-M   'P 1'
#
loop_
_entity.id
_entity.type
_entity.pdbx_description
1 polymer ?
#
loop_
_entity_poly.entity_id
_entity_poly.type
_entity_poly.pdbx_seq_one_letter_code
_entity_poly.pdbx_strand_id
1 'polypeptide(L)'
;MLNYISVICLAKLERRRNSDDEIDVEIDLGAGMPKYPLELNDNILWVGTMNEDETTKSLSDKVLDRGNLLSFPRPKEFISRAKANSVEAASMLPKNVWQSWLDANVIEEEQFISRIDKYKKGLEAVNEAMEFAGRALGHRVWQSIENYMANHPKVIAAIQAESFDAGVCDLAMQEAFEEALVHKVMPKLRGIETDGETKTQCIDKIESVLFGPNGKDGLAPGLQADFEHAKKNAYETFIWSSAKYLEIEE
;
A
#
# COMPACT_ATOMS: atom_id res chain seq x y z
N MET A 1 -4.93 22.19 11.14
CA MET A 1 -4.39 22.89 9.95
C MET A 1 -3.72 21.93 8.97
N LEU A 2 -2.92 20.96 9.39
CA LEU A 2 -2.29 19.96 8.51
C LEU A 2 -3.28 19.11 7.67
N ASN A 3 -4.46 18.80 8.19
CA ASN A 3 -5.47 17.99 7.47
C ASN A 3 -6.09 18.70 6.24
N TYR A 4 -6.06 20.03 6.16
CA TYR A 4 -6.66 20.77 5.06
C TYR A 4 -5.76 20.84 3.82
N ILE A 5 -4.46 21.00 4.06
CA ILE A 5 -3.45 21.06 2.98
C ILE A 5 -3.31 19.69 2.32
N SER A 6 -3.29 18.60 3.12
CA SER A 6 -3.18 17.23 2.60
C SER A 6 -4.36 16.82 1.71
N VAL A 7 -5.59 17.22 2.05
CA VAL A 7 -6.80 16.89 1.26
C VAL A 7 -6.81 17.61 -0.08
N ILE A 8 -6.41 18.89 -0.12
CA ILE A 8 -6.36 19.66 -1.36
C ILE A 8 -5.24 19.14 -2.28
N CYS A 9 -4.07 18.89 -1.75
CA CYS A 9 -2.96 18.31 -2.51
C CYS A 9 -3.31 16.92 -3.05
N LEU A 10 -3.86 16.03 -2.24
CA LEU A 10 -4.27 14.69 -2.65
C LEU A 10 -5.36 14.71 -3.73
N ALA A 11 -6.33 15.63 -3.65
CA ALA A 11 -7.38 15.76 -4.66
C ALA A 11 -6.84 16.27 -6.02
N LYS A 12 -5.84 17.15 -5.98
CA LYS A 12 -5.19 17.67 -7.19
C LYS A 12 -4.23 16.65 -7.81
N LEU A 13 -3.46 15.92 -7.00
CA LEU A 13 -2.62 14.81 -7.45
C LEU A 13 -3.43 13.70 -8.13
N GLU A 14 -4.68 13.52 -7.72
CA GLU A 14 -5.56 12.55 -8.35
C GLU A 14 -6.11 13.01 -9.70
N ARG A 15 -6.42 14.29 -9.86
CA ARG A 15 -6.80 14.86 -11.17
C ARG A 15 -5.70 14.61 -12.20
N ARG A 16 -4.45 14.75 -11.80
CA ARG A 16 -3.29 14.53 -12.63
C ARG A 16 -3.17 13.09 -13.15
N ARG A 17 -3.59 12.09 -12.40
CA ARG A 17 -3.61 10.69 -12.86
C ARG A 17 -4.61 10.44 -14.01
N ASN A 18 -5.60 11.32 -14.17
CA ASN A 18 -6.73 11.14 -15.07
C ASN A 18 -6.77 12.15 -16.21
N SER A 19 -5.82 13.08 -16.28
CA SER A 19 -5.75 14.09 -17.35
C SER A 19 -4.31 14.50 -17.60
N ASP A 20 -3.97 14.76 -18.86
CA ASP A 20 -2.70 15.36 -19.28
C ASP A 20 -2.63 16.87 -18.97
N ASP A 21 -3.62 17.40 -18.25
CA ASP A 21 -3.67 18.81 -17.90
C ASP A 21 -2.62 19.18 -16.85
N GLU A 22 -1.95 20.29 -17.05
CA GLU A 22 -1.11 20.93 -16.04
C GLU A 22 -1.96 21.28 -14.81
N ILE A 23 -1.56 20.78 -13.64
CA ILE A 23 -2.31 21.00 -12.40
C ILE A 23 -1.51 21.91 -11.47
N ASP A 24 -2.04 23.09 -11.27
CA ASP A 24 -1.49 24.07 -10.33
C ASP A 24 -2.11 23.91 -8.93
N VAL A 25 -1.29 23.95 -7.90
CA VAL A 25 -1.70 24.17 -6.52
C VAL A 25 -1.61 25.66 -6.22
N GLU A 26 -2.75 26.31 -5.98
CA GLU A 26 -2.76 27.69 -5.54
C GLU A 26 -2.38 27.77 -4.05
N ILE A 27 -1.30 28.47 -3.76
CA ILE A 27 -0.85 28.77 -2.41
C ILE A 27 -1.37 30.14 -2.01
N ASP A 28 -2.15 30.21 -0.95
CA ASP A 28 -2.60 31.47 -0.36
C ASP A 28 -1.47 32.07 0.48
N LEU A 29 -0.93 33.18 0.03
CA LEU A 29 0.14 33.92 0.71
C LEU A 29 -0.39 34.86 1.80
N GLY A 30 -1.71 34.97 1.97
CA GLY A 30 -2.35 35.84 2.97
C GLY A 30 -2.29 37.34 2.61
N ALA A 31 -2.85 38.19 3.52
CA ALA A 31 -2.72 39.63 3.49
C ALA A 31 -3.09 40.32 2.14
N GLY A 32 -4.06 39.79 1.37
CA GLY A 32 -4.49 40.35 0.10
C GLY A 32 -3.51 40.18 -1.07
N MET A 33 -2.48 39.36 -0.90
CA MET A 33 -1.59 38.97 -1.98
C MET A 33 -2.31 38.03 -2.95
N PRO A 34 -2.03 38.14 -4.27
CA PRO A 34 -2.54 37.15 -5.22
C PRO A 34 -2.03 35.75 -4.85
N LYS A 35 -2.87 34.74 -5.07
CA LYS A 35 -2.49 33.35 -4.87
C LYS A 35 -1.33 33.00 -5.80
N TYR A 36 -0.37 32.24 -5.27
CA TYR A 36 0.78 31.77 -6.03
C TYR A 36 0.46 30.41 -6.64
N PRO A 37 0.43 30.28 -7.98
CA PRO A 37 0.29 28.98 -8.61
C PRO A 37 1.60 28.21 -8.52
N LEU A 38 1.53 27.00 -7.99
CA LEU A 38 2.65 26.04 -7.97
C LEU A 38 2.32 24.89 -8.90
N GLU A 39 3.05 24.77 -9.97
CA GLU A 39 2.95 23.66 -10.91
C GLU A 39 3.45 22.37 -10.25
N LEU A 40 2.63 21.30 -10.33
CA LEU A 40 2.98 19.98 -9.83
C LEU A 40 3.50 19.11 -10.98
N ASN A 41 4.83 19.05 -11.09
CA ASN A 41 5.51 18.23 -12.09
C ASN A 41 5.53 16.73 -11.73
N ASP A 42 5.73 15.85 -12.74
CA ASP A 42 5.74 14.40 -12.60
C ASP A 42 6.92 13.86 -11.78
N ASN A 43 7.92 14.67 -11.56
CA ASN A 43 9.14 14.31 -10.83
C ASN A 43 9.05 14.56 -9.33
N ILE A 44 7.86 14.69 -8.76
CA ILE A 44 7.67 14.95 -7.33
C ILE A 44 7.10 13.70 -6.65
N LEU A 45 7.84 13.14 -5.68
CA LEU A 45 7.36 12.10 -4.77
C LEU A 45 6.98 12.73 -3.42
N TRP A 46 5.76 12.48 -2.98
CA TRP A 46 5.25 12.99 -1.71
C TRP A 46 5.40 11.92 -0.63
N VAL A 47 6.16 12.25 0.41
CA VAL A 47 6.34 11.39 1.58
C VAL A 47 5.95 12.18 2.82
N GLY A 48 5.19 11.54 3.71
CA GLY A 48 4.79 12.10 5.00
C GLY A 48 5.11 11.12 6.12
N THR A 49 5.51 11.63 7.26
CA THR A 49 5.70 10.86 8.48
C THR A 49 4.73 11.29 9.54
N MET A 50 4.24 10.35 10.35
CA MET A 50 3.38 10.64 11.49
C MET A 50 3.74 9.72 12.66
N ASN A 51 3.60 10.21 13.87
CA ASN A 51 3.67 9.35 15.04
C ASN A 51 2.32 8.64 15.20
N GLU A 52 2.39 7.38 15.61
CA GLU A 52 1.22 6.59 15.95
C GLU A 52 1.17 6.44 17.46
N ASP A 53 0.55 7.41 18.13
CA ASP A 53 0.35 7.44 19.58
C ASP A 53 -1.14 7.52 19.94
N GLU A 54 -1.46 7.46 21.22
CA GLU A 54 -2.84 7.47 21.72
C GLU A 54 -3.62 8.75 21.37
N THR A 55 -2.92 9.83 21.05
CA THR A 55 -3.51 11.13 20.68
C THR A 55 -3.68 11.28 19.17
N THR A 56 -3.07 10.39 18.38
CA THR A 56 -3.09 10.45 16.93
C THR A 56 -4.43 9.99 16.39
N LYS A 57 -5.13 10.88 15.68
CA LYS A 57 -6.36 10.53 14.99
C LYS A 57 -6.05 9.55 13.85
N SER A 58 -6.92 8.55 13.68
CA SER A 58 -6.83 7.64 12.55
C SER A 58 -6.85 8.41 11.22
N LEU A 59 -6.06 7.95 10.26
CA LEU A 59 -6.12 8.47 8.89
C LEU A 59 -7.50 8.19 8.30
N SER A 60 -8.04 9.17 7.58
CA SER A 60 -9.30 8.97 6.87
C SER A 60 -9.13 7.98 5.71
N ASP A 61 -10.21 7.29 5.35
CA ASP A 61 -10.21 6.36 4.20
C ASP A 61 -9.75 7.05 2.90
N LYS A 62 -10.04 8.34 2.73
CA LYS A 62 -9.58 9.13 1.58
C LYS A 62 -8.05 9.20 1.47
N VAL A 63 -7.35 9.19 2.59
CA VAL A 63 -5.88 9.19 2.64
C VAL A 63 -5.35 7.76 2.42
N LEU A 64 -5.96 6.78 3.09
CA LEU A 64 -5.59 5.37 2.95
C LEU A 64 -5.76 4.85 1.52
N ASP A 65 -6.81 5.27 0.81
CA ASP A 65 -7.06 4.88 -0.58
C ASP A 65 -5.99 5.41 -1.56
N ARG A 66 -5.39 6.55 -1.25
CA ARG A 66 -4.48 7.28 -2.16
C ARG A 66 -3.01 7.09 -1.84
N GLY A 67 -2.67 6.83 -0.58
CA GLY A 67 -1.31 6.61 -0.11
C GLY A 67 -0.94 5.13 0.03
N ASN A 68 0.35 4.84 0.08
CA ASN A 68 0.88 3.59 0.60
C ASN A 68 1.28 3.83 2.05
N LEU A 69 0.78 3.03 2.97
CA LEU A 69 1.10 3.17 4.38
C LEU A 69 2.18 2.16 4.77
N LEU A 70 3.28 2.68 5.31
CA LEU A 70 4.36 1.90 5.89
C LEU A 70 4.32 2.05 7.41
N SER A 71 4.14 0.96 8.12
CA SER A 71 4.16 0.93 9.60
C SER A 71 5.50 0.41 10.08
N PHE A 72 6.17 1.18 10.93
CA PHE A 72 7.42 0.76 11.56
C PHE A 72 7.12 0.21 12.95
N PRO A 73 7.47 -1.06 13.25
CA PRO A 73 7.26 -1.65 14.57
C PRO A 73 8.16 -0.99 15.62
N ARG A 74 7.86 -1.25 16.88
CA ARG A 74 8.73 -0.83 17.96
C ARG A 74 10.09 -1.49 17.83
N PRO A 75 11.19 -0.75 18.08
CA PRO A 75 12.53 -1.33 18.04
C PRO A 75 12.64 -2.46 19.08
N LYS A 76 13.19 -3.59 18.67
CA LYS A 76 13.48 -4.73 19.56
C LYS A 76 14.64 -4.42 20.50
N GLU A 77 15.58 -3.58 20.05
CA GLU A 77 16.77 -3.15 20.78
C GLU A 77 16.90 -1.63 20.76
N PHE A 78 17.39 -1.07 21.86
CA PHE A 78 17.67 0.37 21.92
C PHE A 78 19.07 0.63 21.41
N ILE A 79 19.17 1.35 20.31
CA ILE A 79 20.44 1.72 19.69
C ILE A 79 20.74 3.19 20.01
N SER A 80 21.94 3.46 20.51
CA SER A 80 22.41 4.83 20.69
C SER A 80 22.59 5.52 19.34
N ARG A 81 22.15 6.78 19.26
CA ARG A 81 22.30 7.57 18.03
C ARG A 81 23.78 7.67 17.64
N ALA A 82 24.17 7.03 16.57
CA ALA A 82 25.47 7.24 15.96
C ALA A 82 25.59 8.67 15.39
N LYS A 83 26.76 9.25 15.41
CA LYS A 83 27.00 10.48 14.63
C LYS A 83 26.72 10.16 13.17
N ALA A 84 25.76 10.87 12.59
CA ALA A 84 25.50 10.73 11.16
C ALA A 84 26.77 11.10 10.38
N ASN A 85 27.30 10.17 9.62
CA ASN A 85 28.29 10.50 8.62
C ASN A 85 27.58 11.36 7.56
N SER A 86 28.29 12.34 6.99
CA SER A 86 27.77 13.10 5.86
C SER A 86 27.48 12.12 4.73
N VAL A 87 26.21 12.00 4.35
CA VAL A 87 25.83 11.23 3.16
C VAL A 87 26.15 12.11 1.95
N GLU A 88 27.00 11.64 1.06
CA GLU A 88 27.20 12.31 -0.22
C GLU A 88 25.88 12.31 -1.00
N ALA A 89 25.58 13.44 -1.64
CA ALA A 89 24.39 13.54 -2.47
C ALA A 89 24.47 12.50 -3.59
N ALA A 90 23.45 11.69 -3.73
CA ALA A 90 23.35 10.75 -4.84
C ALA A 90 23.30 11.52 -6.18
N SER A 91 23.76 10.88 -7.26
CA SER A 91 23.61 11.41 -8.61
C SER A 91 22.13 11.61 -8.95
N MET A 92 21.84 12.59 -9.81
CA MET A 92 20.46 12.81 -10.28
C MET A 92 19.93 11.56 -10.99
N LEU A 93 18.68 11.20 -10.67
CA LEU A 93 17.99 10.10 -11.34
C LEU A 93 17.69 10.49 -12.80
N PRO A 94 18.09 9.71 -13.80
CA PRO A 94 17.74 9.97 -15.19
C PRO A 94 16.23 9.93 -15.42
N LYS A 95 15.71 10.82 -16.27
CA LYS A 95 14.28 10.93 -16.56
C LYS A 95 13.66 9.62 -17.05
N ASN A 96 14.37 8.89 -17.91
CA ASN A 96 13.89 7.60 -18.43
C ASN A 96 13.73 6.54 -17.33
N VAL A 97 14.59 6.52 -16.33
CA VAL A 97 14.49 5.62 -15.18
C VAL A 97 13.27 6.01 -14.32
N TRP A 98 13.10 7.31 -14.05
CA TRP A 98 11.92 7.80 -13.34
C TRP A 98 10.63 7.44 -14.08
N GLN A 99 10.58 7.67 -15.40
CA GLN A 99 9.42 7.37 -16.20
C GLN A 99 9.06 5.88 -16.17
N SER A 100 10.07 5.00 -16.24
CA SER A 100 9.83 3.55 -16.18
C SER A 100 9.24 3.07 -14.84
N TRP A 101 9.32 3.88 -13.79
CA TRP A 101 8.67 3.56 -12.51
C TRP A 101 7.20 4.01 -12.46
N LEU A 102 6.81 4.95 -13.31
CA LEU A 102 5.44 5.45 -13.39
C LEU A 102 4.57 4.60 -14.32
N ASP A 103 5.16 3.98 -15.33
CA ASP A 103 4.46 3.19 -16.33
C ASP A 103 4.34 1.73 -15.86
N ALA A 104 3.15 1.14 -16.03
CA ALA A 104 2.97 -0.28 -15.75
C ALA A 104 3.64 -1.12 -16.85
N ASN A 105 4.62 -1.95 -16.45
CA ASN A 105 5.50 -2.63 -17.41
C ASN A 105 4.88 -3.89 -18.05
N VAL A 106 4.07 -4.65 -17.30
CA VAL A 106 3.58 -5.96 -17.73
C VAL A 106 2.06 -6.11 -17.63
N ILE A 107 1.31 -5.01 -17.50
CA ILE A 107 -0.14 -5.06 -17.26
C ILE A 107 -0.91 -5.67 -18.46
N GLU A 108 -0.41 -5.49 -19.67
CA GLU A 108 -1.02 -5.99 -20.92
C GLU A 108 -0.47 -7.37 -21.33
N GLU A 109 0.50 -7.92 -20.60
CA GLU A 109 1.09 -9.21 -20.91
C GLU A 109 0.12 -10.36 -20.59
N GLU A 110 0.00 -11.34 -21.50
CA GLU A 110 -0.91 -12.48 -21.36
C GLU A 110 -0.62 -13.26 -20.07
N GLN A 111 0.65 -13.44 -19.72
CA GLN A 111 1.09 -14.13 -18.49
C GLN A 111 0.61 -13.41 -17.24
N PHE A 112 0.54 -12.08 -17.24
CA PHE A 112 -0.02 -11.29 -16.13
C PHE A 112 -1.55 -11.38 -16.12
N ILE A 113 -2.19 -11.11 -17.25
CA ILE A 113 -3.66 -11.10 -17.40
C ILE A 113 -4.27 -12.44 -16.96
N SER A 114 -3.67 -13.56 -17.35
CA SER A 114 -4.17 -14.89 -17.02
C SER A 114 -4.10 -15.22 -15.52
N ARG A 115 -3.30 -14.50 -14.74
CA ARG A 115 -3.06 -14.75 -13.31
C ARG A 115 -3.69 -13.72 -12.37
N ILE A 116 -3.86 -12.48 -12.82
CA ILE A 116 -4.31 -11.40 -11.96
C ILE A 116 -5.75 -11.57 -11.47
N ASP A 117 -6.60 -12.25 -12.23
CA ASP A 117 -8.02 -12.42 -11.93
C ASP A 117 -8.28 -13.15 -10.59
N LYS A 118 -7.44 -14.11 -10.21
CA LYS A 118 -7.56 -14.79 -8.91
C LYS A 118 -7.37 -13.83 -7.73
N TYR A 119 -6.44 -12.88 -7.84
CA TYR A 119 -6.19 -11.87 -6.79
C TYR A 119 -7.33 -10.84 -6.72
N LYS A 120 -7.87 -10.46 -7.87
CA LYS A 120 -9.05 -9.59 -7.95
C LYS A 120 -10.25 -10.21 -7.24
N LYS A 121 -10.59 -11.46 -7.57
CA LYS A 121 -11.68 -12.20 -6.93
C LYS A 121 -11.46 -12.38 -5.42
N GLY A 122 -10.23 -12.64 -5.01
CA GLY A 122 -9.88 -12.72 -3.59
C GLY A 122 -10.06 -11.37 -2.88
N LEU A 123 -9.63 -10.27 -3.50
CA LEU A 123 -9.83 -8.94 -2.93
C LEU A 123 -11.31 -8.54 -2.89
N GLU A 124 -12.12 -8.94 -3.87
CA GLU A 124 -13.57 -8.76 -3.85
C GLU A 124 -14.21 -9.51 -2.68
N ALA A 125 -13.80 -10.75 -2.41
CA ALA A 125 -14.25 -11.51 -1.25
C ALA A 125 -13.81 -10.91 0.09
N VAL A 126 -12.59 -10.38 0.17
CA VAL A 126 -12.12 -9.60 1.34
C VAL A 126 -12.98 -8.36 1.53
N ASN A 127 -13.30 -7.63 0.46
CA ASN A 127 -14.14 -6.44 0.51
C ASN A 127 -15.57 -6.75 0.98
N GLU A 128 -16.16 -7.86 0.51
CA GLU A 128 -17.46 -8.33 0.98
C GLU A 128 -17.45 -8.63 2.50
N ALA A 129 -16.39 -9.29 2.99
CA ALA A 129 -16.25 -9.55 4.42
C ALA A 129 -16.07 -8.25 5.23
N MET A 130 -15.38 -7.25 4.70
CA MET A 130 -15.18 -5.95 5.34
C MET A 130 -16.47 -5.13 5.46
N GLU A 131 -17.45 -5.35 4.59
CA GLU A 131 -18.76 -4.67 4.62
C GLU A 131 -19.45 -4.87 5.97
N PHE A 132 -19.36 -6.06 6.57
CA PHE A 132 -19.91 -6.34 7.88
C PHE A 132 -19.38 -5.40 8.98
N ALA A 133 -18.11 -5.03 8.88
CA ALA A 133 -17.49 -4.08 9.81
C ALA A 133 -17.65 -2.59 9.36
N GLY A 134 -18.50 -2.32 8.37
CA GLY A 134 -18.71 -0.97 7.82
C GLY A 134 -17.48 -0.40 7.11
N ARG A 135 -16.60 -1.25 6.62
CA ARG A 135 -15.40 -0.88 5.84
C ARG A 135 -15.57 -1.27 4.38
N ALA A 136 -14.89 -0.56 3.50
CA ALA A 136 -14.93 -0.86 2.07
C ALA A 136 -13.60 -0.56 1.38
N LEU A 137 -13.32 -1.32 0.31
CA LEU A 137 -12.26 -1.06 -0.64
C LEU A 137 -12.86 -0.44 -1.90
N GLY A 138 -12.40 0.73 -2.28
CA GLY A 138 -12.82 1.37 -3.53
C GLY A 138 -12.06 0.83 -4.75
N HIS A 139 -12.58 1.11 -5.95
CA HIS A 139 -11.93 0.74 -7.22
C HIS A 139 -10.47 1.20 -7.32
N ARG A 140 -10.13 2.33 -6.69
CA ARG A 140 -8.76 2.87 -6.65
C ARG A 140 -7.78 1.97 -5.92
N VAL A 141 -8.24 1.28 -4.87
CA VAL A 141 -7.40 0.33 -4.13
C VAL A 141 -7.03 -0.82 -5.05
N TRP A 142 -8.01 -1.37 -5.79
CA TRP A 142 -7.73 -2.41 -6.77
C TRP A 142 -6.76 -1.94 -7.86
N GLN A 143 -7.03 -0.81 -8.50
CA GLN A 143 -6.15 -0.24 -9.53
C GLN A 143 -4.72 -0.03 -9.03
N SER A 144 -4.58 0.43 -7.77
CA SER A 144 -3.27 0.61 -7.16
C SER A 144 -2.55 -0.70 -6.91
N ILE A 145 -3.27 -1.75 -6.51
CA ILE A 145 -2.71 -3.10 -6.30
C ILE A 145 -2.32 -3.71 -7.65
N GLU A 146 -3.19 -3.66 -8.64
CA GLU A 146 -2.94 -4.16 -9.99
C GLU A 146 -1.70 -3.52 -10.63
N ASN A 147 -1.60 -2.18 -10.59
CA ASN A 147 -0.43 -1.46 -11.06
C ASN A 147 0.84 -1.78 -10.27
N TYR A 148 0.73 -1.91 -8.94
CA TYR A 148 1.86 -2.30 -8.10
C TYR A 148 2.40 -3.67 -8.49
N MET A 149 1.52 -4.66 -8.66
CA MET A 149 1.90 -6.00 -9.08
C MET A 149 2.52 -6.02 -10.48
N ALA A 150 1.95 -5.25 -11.44
CA ALA A 150 2.46 -5.15 -12.80
C ALA A 150 3.83 -4.45 -12.91
N ASN A 151 4.16 -3.60 -11.94
CA ASN A 151 5.44 -2.89 -11.87
C ASN A 151 6.44 -3.53 -10.90
N HIS A 152 6.05 -4.60 -10.20
CA HIS A 152 6.93 -5.23 -9.23
C HIS A 152 8.14 -5.86 -9.91
N PRO A 153 9.40 -5.56 -9.48
CA PRO A 153 10.62 -5.99 -10.17
C PRO A 153 10.69 -7.50 -10.42
N LYS A 154 10.29 -8.31 -9.43
CA LYS A 154 10.29 -9.78 -9.55
C LYS A 154 9.24 -10.27 -10.56
N VAL A 155 8.07 -9.61 -10.63
CA VAL A 155 7.02 -9.95 -11.60
C VAL A 155 7.47 -9.62 -13.01
N ILE A 156 8.04 -8.42 -13.21
CA ILE A 156 8.62 -8.02 -14.50
C ILE A 156 9.69 -9.02 -14.93
N ALA A 157 10.64 -9.32 -14.05
CA ALA A 157 11.72 -10.26 -14.34
C ALA A 157 11.22 -11.66 -14.70
N ALA A 158 10.19 -12.16 -13.99
CA ALA A 158 9.61 -13.49 -14.25
C ALA A 158 8.83 -13.54 -15.58
N ILE A 159 8.12 -12.47 -15.95
CA ILE A 159 7.34 -12.42 -17.19
C ILE A 159 8.25 -12.18 -18.40
N GLN A 160 9.27 -11.34 -18.29
CA GLN A 160 10.19 -10.99 -19.36
C GLN A 160 11.40 -11.93 -19.47
N ALA A 161 11.44 -13.01 -18.71
CA ALA A 161 12.51 -13.99 -18.79
C ALA A 161 12.55 -14.69 -20.17
N GLU A 162 13.74 -14.95 -20.70
CA GLU A 162 13.94 -15.69 -21.97
C GLU A 162 13.22 -17.06 -21.99
N SER A 163 13.16 -17.71 -20.83
CA SER A 163 12.41 -18.95 -20.60
C SER A 163 11.40 -18.71 -19.51
N PHE A 164 10.14 -18.58 -19.87
CA PHE A 164 9.05 -18.35 -18.92
C PHE A 164 8.84 -19.57 -18.03
N ASP A 165 8.84 -19.35 -16.71
CA ASP A 165 8.50 -20.35 -15.68
C ASP A 165 7.25 -19.90 -14.92
N ALA A 166 6.18 -20.68 -15.04
CA ALA A 166 4.90 -20.39 -14.42
C ALA A 166 4.98 -20.35 -12.87
N GLY A 167 5.78 -21.23 -12.27
CA GLY A 167 5.95 -21.32 -10.83
C GLY A 167 6.69 -20.10 -10.26
N VAL A 168 7.75 -19.66 -10.93
CA VAL A 168 8.50 -18.46 -10.57
C VAL A 168 7.60 -17.21 -10.70
N CYS A 169 6.81 -17.13 -11.77
CA CYS A 169 5.87 -16.02 -11.96
C CYS A 169 4.77 -16.03 -10.89
N ASP A 170 4.20 -17.17 -10.56
CA ASP A 170 3.16 -17.29 -9.53
C ASP A 170 3.68 -16.88 -8.14
N LEU A 171 4.91 -17.25 -7.77
CA LEU A 171 5.55 -16.82 -6.53
C LEU A 171 5.82 -15.32 -6.50
N ALA A 172 6.34 -14.76 -7.60
CA ALA A 172 6.58 -13.33 -7.70
C ALA A 172 5.28 -12.51 -7.60
N MET A 173 4.21 -12.96 -8.24
CA MET A 173 2.90 -12.31 -8.15
C MET A 173 2.27 -12.43 -6.76
N GLN A 174 2.45 -13.58 -6.08
CA GLN A 174 2.00 -13.76 -4.70
C GLN A 174 2.72 -12.79 -3.77
N GLU A 175 4.04 -12.69 -3.85
CA GLU A 175 4.85 -11.76 -3.03
C GLU A 175 4.42 -10.31 -3.27
N ALA A 176 4.30 -9.89 -4.54
CA ALA A 176 3.84 -8.55 -4.87
C ALA A 176 2.42 -8.25 -4.34
N PHE A 177 1.53 -9.25 -4.35
CA PHE A 177 0.19 -9.12 -3.76
C PHE A 177 0.24 -8.99 -2.24
N GLU A 178 1.05 -9.80 -1.57
CA GLU A 178 1.26 -9.74 -0.11
C GLU A 178 1.74 -8.35 0.32
N GLU A 179 2.74 -7.80 -0.36
CA GLU A 179 3.23 -6.43 -0.11
C GLU A 179 2.13 -5.37 -0.33
N ALA A 180 1.38 -5.49 -1.42
CA ALA A 180 0.29 -4.57 -1.71
C ALA A 180 -0.83 -4.63 -0.66
N LEU A 181 -1.15 -5.81 -0.12
CA LEU A 181 -2.09 -5.99 0.98
C LEU A 181 -1.62 -5.27 2.24
N VAL A 182 -0.34 -5.38 2.59
CA VAL A 182 0.24 -4.71 3.76
C VAL A 182 0.09 -3.19 3.66
N HIS A 183 0.32 -2.62 2.48
CA HIS A 183 0.28 -1.17 2.30
C HIS A 183 -1.13 -0.58 2.11
N LYS A 184 -2.09 -1.37 1.61
CA LYS A 184 -3.39 -0.88 1.16
C LYS A 184 -4.58 -1.43 1.94
N VAL A 185 -4.51 -2.69 2.36
CA VAL A 185 -5.66 -3.39 2.96
C VAL A 185 -5.52 -3.50 4.47
N MET A 186 -4.38 -3.96 4.98
CA MET A 186 -4.18 -4.15 6.42
C MET A 186 -4.41 -2.88 7.25
N PRO A 187 -4.03 -1.67 6.80
CA PRO A 187 -4.33 -0.45 7.54
C PRO A 187 -5.83 -0.16 7.68
N LYS A 188 -6.65 -0.62 6.73
CA LYS A 188 -8.10 -0.44 6.77
C LYS A 188 -8.81 -1.38 7.74
N LEU A 189 -8.16 -2.49 8.11
CA LEU A 189 -8.69 -3.43 9.12
C LEU A 189 -8.50 -2.93 10.55
N ARG A 190 -7.69 -1.87 10.75
CA ARG A 190 -7.41 -1.34 12.07
C ARG A 190 -8.67 -0.99 12.84
N GLY A 191 -8.75 -1.46 14.09
CA GLY A 191 -9.86 -1.20 15.00
C GLY A 191 -11.10 -2.05 14.77
N ILE A 192 -11.08 -3.00 13.81
CA ILE A 192 -12.13 -4.00 13.69
C ILE A 192 -12.01 -4.96 14.87
N GLU A 193 -13.14 -5.24 15.53
CA GLU A 193 -13.20 -6.16 16.67
C GLU A 193 -12.75 -7.57 16.25
N THR A 194 -11.92 -8.19 17.08
CA THR A 194 -11.37 -9.54 16.87
C THR A 194 -12.06 -10.60 17.72
N ASP A 195 -13.26 -10.29 18.23
CA ASP A 195 -14.14 -11.20 18.96
C ASP A 195 -15.57 -11.15 18.45
N GLY A 196 -16.45 -11.96 19.03
CA GLY A 196 -17.88 -11.99 18.75
C GLY A 196 -18.23 -12.24 17.27
N GLU A 197 -19.33 -11.62 16.83
CA GLU A 197 -19.87 -11.79 15.49
C GLU A 197 -19.00 -11.10 14.42
N THR A 198 -18.43 -9.96 14.76
CA THR A 198 -17.52 -9.21 13.86
C THR A 198 -16.31 -10.06 13.50
N LYS A 199 -15.71 -10.77 14.47
CA LYS A 199 -14.64 -11.71 14.19
C LYS A 199 -15.06 -12.75 13.15
N THR A 200 -16.20 -13.42 13.40
CA THR A 200 -16.65 -14.53 12.54
C THR A 200 -17.05 -14.06 11.15
N GLN A 201 -17.75 -12.93 11.03
CA GLN A 201 -18.30 -12.45 9.75
C GLN A 201 -17.29 -11.61 8.94
N CYS A 202 -16.29 -11.04 9.59
CA CYS A 202 -15.26 -10.22 8.91
C CYS A 202 -13.88 -10.87 8.98
N ILE A 203 -13.27 -10.94 10.15
CA ILE A 203 -11.85 -11.32 10.27
C ILE A 203 -11.60 -12.78 9.85
N ASP A 204 -12.40 -13.73 10.30
CA ASP A 204 -12.23 -15.15 9.98
C ASP A 204 -12.52 -15.43 8.48
N LYS A 205 -13.41 -14.67 7.85
CA LYS A 205 -13.65 -14.76 6.40
C LYS A 205 -12.45 -14.22 5.61
N ILE A 206 -11.92 -13.07 6.01
CA ILE A 206 -10.70 -12.51 5.40
C ILE A 206 -9.55 -13.51 5.53
N GLU A 207 -9.37 -14.07 6.71
CA GLU A 207 -8.35 -15.08 6.98
C GLU A 207 -8.49 -16.30 6.07
N SER A 208 -9.72 -16.81 5.91
CA SER A 208 -10.01 -17.95 5.02
C SER A 208 -9.67 -17.66 3.56
N VAL A 209 -9.95 -16.45 3.07
CA VAL A 209 -9.64 -16.03 1.70
C VAL A 209 -8.14 -15.88 1.49
N LEU A 210 -7.46 -15.22 2.43
CA LEU A 210 -6.04 -14.89 2.26
C LEU A 210 -5.12 -16.11 2.49
N PHE A 211 -5.46 -16.99 3.42
CA PHE A 211 -4.57 -18.08 3.81
C PHE A 211 -5.08 -19.48 3.45
N GLY A 212 -6.36 -19.57 3.05
CA GLY A 212 -6.98 -20.87 2.77
C GLY A 212 -7.20 -21.71 4.03
N PRO A 213 -7.83 -22.89 3.90
CA PRO A 213 -8.21 -23.73 5.03
C PRO A 213 -7.03 -24.30 5.83
N ASN A 214 -5.87 -24.40 5.22
CA ASN A 214 -4.65 -24.98 5.82
C ASN A 214 -3.56 -23.92 6.07
N GLY A 215 -3.84 -22.65 5.84
CA GLY A 215 -2.88 -21.56 5.99
C GLY A 215 -1.76 -21.50 4.93
N LYS A 216 -1.81 -22.37 3.90
CA LYS A 216 -0.78 -22.45 2.86
C LYS A 216 -1.31 -22.33 1.44
N ASP A 217 -2.60 -22.58 1.25
CA ASP A 217 -3.21 -22.66 -0.08
C ASP A 217 -3.96 -21.38 -0.44
N GLY A 218 -3.76 -20.30 0.32
CA GLY A 218 -4.39 -19.02 0.10
C GLY A 218 -3.62 -18.11 -0.86
N LEU A 219 -4.12 -16.88 -0.98
CA LEU A 219 -3.54 -15.86 -1.87
C LEU A 219 -2.32 -15.16 -1.27
N ALA A 220 -2.17 -15.18 0.05
CA ALA A 220 -1.14 -14.44 0.78
C ALA A 220 -0.60 -15.22 2.00
N PRO A 221 -0.15 -16.49 1.84
CA PRO A 221 0.27 -17.33 2.96
C PRO A 221 1.45 -16.76 3.76
N GLY A 222 2.30 -15.93 3.15
CA GLY A 222 3.41 -15.27 3.81
C GLY A 222 3.00 -14.28 4.91
N LEU A 223 1.74 -13.81 4.91
CA LEU A 223 1.23 -12.86 5.91
C LEU A 223 0.53 -13.54 7.10
N GLN A 224 0.38 -14.87 7.11
CA GLN A 224 -0.44 -15.56 8.11
C GLN A 224 0.02 -15.32 9.54
N ALA A 225 1.31 -15.42 9.81
CA ALA A 225 1.86 -15.22 11.17
C ALA A 225 1.63 -13.80 11.67
N ASP A 226 1.81 -12.81 10.79
CA ASP A 226 1.61 -11.40 11.12
C ASP A 226 0.13 -11.06 11.31
N PHE A 227 -0.74 -11.67 10.53
CA PHE A 227 -2.19 -11.53 10.66
C PHE A 227 -2.68 -12.12 12.00
N GLU A 228 -2.19 -13.29 12.37
CA GLU A 228 -2.45 -13.89 13.69
C GLU A 228 -1.97 -13.01 14.83
N HIS A 229 -0.79 -12.39 14.68
CA HIS A 229 -0.27 -11.46 15.67
C HIS A 229 -1.15 -10.20 15.77
N ALA A 230 -1.63 -9.68 14.64
CA ALA A 230 -2.48 -8.49 14.57
C ALA A 230 -3.84 -8.68 15.29
N LYS A 231 -4.35 -9.93 15.39
CA LYS A 231 -5.57 -10.28 16.12
C LYS A 231 -5.37 -10.37 17.64
N LYS A 232 -4.14 -10.63 18.10
CA LYS A 232 -3.84 -10.96 19.50
C LYS A 232 -3.29 -9.76 20.25
N ASN A 233 -4.16 -8.91 20.75
CA ASN A 233 -3.79 -7.80 21.60
C ASN A 233 -4.82 -7.55 22.70
N ALA A 234 -4.45 -6.76 23.70
CA ALA A 234 -5.30 -6.47 24.86
C ALA A 234 -6.56 -5.63 24.55
N TYR A 235 -6.65 -5.06 23.35
CA TYR A 235 -7.76 -4.20 22.95
C TYR A 235 -8.85 -4.95 22.21
N GLU A 236 -8.66 -6.25 21.93
CA GLU A 236 -9.60 -7.09 21.17
C GLU A 236 -9.98 -6.47 19.80
N THR A 237 -9.04 -5.77 19.20
CA THR A 237 -9.20 -5.13 17.88
C THR A 237 -8.03 -5.47 16.98
N PHE A 238 -8.25 -5.46 15.68
CA PHE A 238 -7.20 -5.72 14.70
C PHE A 238 -6.21 -4.56 14.66
N ILE A 239 -4.91 -4.85 14.91
CA ILE A 239 -3.82 -3.86 14.86
C ILE A 239 -2.65 -4.46 14.09
N TRP A 240 -2.49 -4.02 12.83
CA TRP A 240 -1.36 -4.43 12.01
C TRP A 240 -0.10 -3.68 12.39
N SER A 241 0.97 -4.40 12.68
CA SER A 241 2.25 -3.81 13.12
C SER A 241 3.47 -4.43 12.42
N SER A 242 3.25 -5.28 11.40
CA SER A 242 4.36 -5.92 10.68
C SER A 242 5.01 -4.96 9.68
N ALA A 243 6.33 -5.00 9.63
CA ALA A 243 7.14 -4.33 8.62
C ALA A 243 8.08 -5.33 7.93
N LYS A 244 7.65 -6.58 7.82
CA LYS A 244 8.45 -7.70 7.28
C LYS A 244 9.12 -7.38 5.93
N TYR A 245 8.43 -6.64 5.07
CA TYR A 245 8.94 -6.26 3.74
C TYR A 245 9.94 -5.09 3.75
N LEU A 246 10.19 -4.50 4.92
CA LEU A 246 11.24 -3.49 5.10
C LEU A 246 12.53 -4.11 5.68
N GLU A 247 12.50 -5.38 6.08
CA GLU A 247 13.68 -6.10 6.51
C GLU A 247 14.49 -6.45 5.24
N ILE A 248 15.63 -5.79 5.07
CA ILE A 248 16.59 -6.11 4.01
C ILE A 248 17.22 -7.42 4.44
N GLU A 249 17.09 -8.47 3.63
CA GLU A 249 17.88 -9.68 3.80
C GLU A 249 19.36 -9.27 3.64
N GLU A 250 20.14 -9.40 4.73
CA GLU A 250 21.59 -9.20 4.75
C GLU A 250 22.34 -10.32 4.00
#